data_75ab6ebc571654abfff3057a45ba4e5a
#
_entry.id   75ab6ebc571654abfff3057a45ba4e5a
#
_cell.length_a   1.000
_cell.length_b   1.000
_cell.length_c   1.000
_cell.angle_alpha   90.00
_cell.angle_beta   90.00
_cell.angle_gamma   90.00
#
_symmetry.space_group_name_H-M   'P 1'
#
loop_
_entity.id
_entity.type
_entity.pdbx_description
1 polymer ?
#
loop_
_entity_poly.entity_id
_entity_poly.type
_entity_poly.pdbx_seq_one_letter_code
_entity_poly.pdbx_strand_id
1 'polypeptide(L)'
;MSSRKRLLDYLEREKYLRTKKVRKAMEEIDRENFVRSSDKYLAYDDTPLSIGQGQTISAPHMVAMMLEVLDLKCTDNLLEIGSGCGYHAAVASRMVSQVTTIERIRYIYELACENLLEFDNINVVKGDGSCGFIDNSPYDKIMVTCGAPNVPPPLIDQLEIGGLMVIPVGGRVAQELLTIERTFHGISVSRRPGVAFVPMIGTNAFES
;
A
#
# COMPACT_ATOMS: atom_id res chain seq x y z
N MET A 1 -14.10 10.91 22.90
CA MET A 1 -13.40 9.85 22.16
C MET A 1 -13.05 10.42 20.79
N SER A 2 -11.78 10.44 20.36
CA SER A 2 -11.39 11.00 19.05
C SER A 2 -11.98 10.20 17.89
N SER A 3 -12.18 10.85 16.73
CA SER A 3 -12.68 10.18 15.50
C SER A 3 -11.76 9.03 15.10
N ARG A 4 -10.43 9.22 15.16
CA ARG A 4 -9.42 8.17 14.94
C ARG A 4 -9.65 6.94 15.82
N LYS A 5 -9.83 7.12 17.13
CA LYS A 5 -10.05 6.00 18.05
C LYS A 5 -11.32 5.23 17.70
N ARG A 6 -12.42 5.92 17.35
CA ARG A 6 -13.68 5.28 16.93
C ARG A 6 -13.48 4.43 15.67
N LEU A 7 -12.74 4.95 14.69
CA LEU A 7 -12.40 4.20 13.48
C LEU A 7 -11.61 2.93 13.82
N LEU A 8 -10.54 3.03 14.60
CA LEU A 8 -9.71 1.86 14.94
C LEU A 8 -10.48 0.80 15.72
N ASP A 9 -11.32 1.21 16.69
CA ASP A 9 -12.19 0.29 17.43
C ASP A 9 -13.24 -0.38 16.51
N TYR A 10 -13.73 0.33 15.49
CA TYR A 10 -14.57 -0.24 14.44
C TYR A 10 -13.81 -1.28 13.62
N LEU A 11 -12.61 -0.96 13.12
CA LEU A 11 -11.80 -1.87 12.32
C LEU A 11 -11.42 -3.15 13.07
N GLU A 12 -11.16 -3.07 14.39
CA GLU A 12 -10.93 -4.25 15.23
C GLU A 12 -12.20 -5.11 15.38
N ARG A 13 -13.35 -4.49 15.64
CA ARG A 13 -14.62 -5.21 15.75
C ARG A 13 -14.98 -5.95 14.47
N GLU A 14 -14.74 -5.32 13.31
CA GLU A 14 -14.99 -5.92 11.99
C GLU A 14 -13.84 -6.87 11.53
N LYS A 15 -12.80 -7.07 12.36
CA LYS A 15 -11.65 -7.97 12.11
C LYS A 15 -10.79 -7.58 10.90
N TYR A 16 -10.85 -6.34 10.45
CA TYR A 16 -9.92 -5.79 9.48
C TYR A 16 -8.56 -5.48 10.13
N LEU A 17 -8.59 -5.05 11.39
CA LEU A 17 -7.45 -4.77 12.24
C LEU A 17 -7.37 -5.85 13.32
N ARG A 18 -6.26 -6.59 13.40
CA ARG A 18 -6.15 -7.79 14.25
C ARG A 18 -4.98 -7.71 15.23
N THR A 19 -3.92 -7.00 14.87
CA THR A 19 -2.68 -6.96 15.66
C THR A 19 -2.48 -5.60 16.31
N LYS A 20 -1.91 -5.60 17.53
CA LYS A 20 -1.53 -4.36 18.22
C LYS A 20 -0.49 -3.56 17.44
N LYS A 21 0.34 -4.23 16.66
CA LYS A 21 1.39 -3.62 15.83
C LYS A 21 0.78 -2.69 14.77
N VAL A 22 -0.14 -3.23 13.95
CA VAL A 22 -0.83 -2.44 12.91
C VAL A 22 -1.68 -1.33 13.54
N ARG A 23 -2.40 -1.64 14.64
CA ARG A 23 -3.17 -0.62 15.37
C ARG A 23 -2.29 0.55 15.80
N LYS A 24 -1.16 0.27 16.46
CA LYS A 24 -0.23 1.29 16.93
C LYS A 24 0.30 2.14 15.78
N ALA A 25 0.72 1.53 14.67
CA ALA A 25 1.19 2.23 13.49
C ALA A 25 0.12 3.19 12.92
N MET A 26 -1.15 2.75 12.83
CA MET A 26 -2.25 3.59 12.38
C MET A 26 -2.65 4.67 13.41
N GLU A 27 -2.39 4.47 14.70
CA GLU A 27 -2.57 5.49 15.73
C GLU A 27 -1.51 6.59 15.69
N GLU A 28 -0.28 6.27 15.27
CA GLU A 28 0.84 7.21 15.19
C GLU A 28 0.76 8.14 13.98
N ILE A 29 0.06 7.74 12.92
CA ILE A 29 -0.03 8.50 11.67
C ILE A 29 -1.40 9.15 11.53
N ASP A 30 -1.43 10.48 11.53
CA ASP A 30 -2.65 11.27 11.36
C ASP A 30 -3.11 11.27 9.90
N ARG A 31 -4.13 10.46 9.57
CA ARG A 31 -4.67 10.35 8.21
C ARG A 31 -5.16 11.70 7.65
N GLU A 32 -5.63 12.61 8.51
CA GLU A 32 -6.08 13.95 8.10
C GLU A 32 -4.99 14.82 7.47
N ASN A 33 -3.70 14.48 7.67
CA ASN A 33 -2.58 15.16 7.04
C ASN A 33 -2.34 14.70 5.59
N PHE A 34 -2.99 13.60 5.17
CA PHE A 34 -2.84 12.97 3.84
C PHE A 34 -4.08 13.14 2.95
N VAL A 35 -5.10 13.83 3.41
CA VAL A 35 -6.31 14.14 2.65
C VAL A 35 -6.36 15.62 2.31
N ARG A 36 -7.18 15.98 1.32
CA ARG A 36 -7.39 17.40 0.97
C ARG A 36 -7.99 18.15 2.14
N SER A 37 -7.70 19.43 2.26
CA SER A 37 -8.23 20.30 3.31
C SER A 37 -9.77 20.29 3.37
N SER A 38 -10.44 20.19 2.20
CA SER A 38 -11.89 20.07 2.09
C SER A 38 -12.46 18.78 2.67
N ASP A 39 -11.65 17.72 2.77
CA ASP A 39 -12.09 16.36 3.08
C ASP A 39 -11.62 15.90 4.47
N LYS A 40 -10.95 16.78 5.24
CA LYS A 40 -10.44 16.46 6.59
C LYS A 40 -11.51 15.95 7.54
N TYR A 41 -12.74 16.42 7.43
CA TYR A 41 -13.86 15.95 8.26
C TYR A 41 -14.26 14.49 8.00
N LEU A 42 -13.89 13.94 6.82
CA LEU A 42 -14.10 12.55 6.41
C LEU A 42 -12.86 11.66 6.64
N ALA A 43 -11.74 12.23 7.10
CA ALA A 43 -10.46 11.51 7.17
C ALA A 43 -10.53 10.21 7.97
N TYR A 44 -11.43 10.13 8.95
CA TYR A 44 -11.60 8.96 9.81
C TYR A 44 -12.90 8.18 9.52
N ASP A 45 -13.55 8.43 8.40
CA ASP A 45 -14.60 7.57 7.85
C ASP A 45 -13.95 6.42 7.07
N ASP A 46 -14.54 5.23 7.14
CA ASP A 46 -13.99 4.05 6.45
C ASP A 46 -14.37 4.05 4.96
N THR A 47 -13.83 5.04 4.24
CA THR A 47 -14.07 5.25 2.81
C THR A 47 -12.81 5.75 2.09
N PRO A 48 -12.62 5.43 0.80
CA PRO A 48 -11.58 6.07 0.00
C PRO A 48 -11.93 7.54 -0.26
N LEU A 49 -10.91 8.41 -0.28
CA LEU A 49 -11.07 9.83 -0.56
C LEU A 49 -10.21 10.24 -1.76
N SER A 50 -10.68 11.18 -2.57
CA SER A 50 -9.94 11.65 -3.74
C SER A 50 -8.71 12.47 -3.35
N ILE A 51 -7.57 12.17 -3.98
CA ILE A 51 -6.32 12.95 -3.85
C ILE A 51 -5.95 13.72 -5.13
N GLY A 52 -6.81 13.67 -6.15
CA GLY A 52 -6.59 14.29 -7.45
C GLY A 52 -6.16 13.30 -8.51
N GLN A 53 -6.11 13.77 -9.77
CA GLN A 53 -5.66 12.97 -10.93
C GLN A 53 -6.37 11.62 -11.08
N GLY A 54 -7.63 11.50 -10.61
CA GLY A 54 -8.36 10.23 -10.60
C GLY A 54 -7.87 9.21 -9.56
N GLN A 55 -6.96 9.62 -8.65
CA GLN A 55 -6.40 8.76 -7.61
C GLN A 55 -7.09 8.97 -6.27
N THR A 56 -6.95 7.98 -5.38
CA THR A 56 -7.55 8.01 -4.05
C THR A 56 -6.57 7.57 -2.96
N ILE A 57 -6.73 8.11 -1.76
CA ILE A 57 -6.24 7.45 -0.55
C ILE A 57 -7.18 6.29 -0.24
N SER A 58 -6.64 5.08 -0.05
CA SER A 58 -7.42 3.87 0.22
C SER A 58 -8.25 3.99 1.49
N ALA A 59 -9.41 3.31 1.55
CA ALA A 59 -10.19 3.22 2.77
C ALA A 59 -9.37 2.62 3.93
N PRO A 60 -9.57 3.08 5.17
CA PRO A 60 -8.82 2.61 6.33
C PRO A 60 -8.84 1.09 6.55
N HIS A 61 -9.97 0.41 6.30
CA HIS A 61 -10.03 -1.05 6.39
C HIS A 61 -9.09 -1.74 5.40
N MET A 62 -8.94 -1.18 4.18
CA MET A 62 -8.05 -1.75 3.17
C MET A 62 -6.59 -1.60 3.57
N VAL A 63 -6.21 -0.43 4.10
CA VAL A 63 -4.86 -0.19 4.65
C VAL A 63 -4.55 -1.19 5.76
N ALA A 64 -5.43 -1.32 6.75
CA ALA A 64 -5.27 -2.26 7.86
C ALA A 64 -5.13 -3.69 7.34
N MET A 65 -6.02 -4.13 6.44
CA MET A 65 -6.06 -5.49 5.94
C MET A 65 -4.81 -5.88 5.15
N MET A 66 -4.28 -4.99 4.31
CA MET A 66 -3.06 -5.26 3.54
C MET A 66 -1.84 -5.35 4.47
N LEU A 67 -1.72 -4.47 5.46
CA LEU A 67 -0.64 -4.50 6.45
C LEU A 67 -0.69 -5.75 7.35
N GLU A 68 -1.89 -6.18 7.73
CA GLU A 68 -2.10 -7.43 8.50
C GLU A 68 -1.70 -8.68 7.72
N VAL A 69 -1.96 -8.70 6.41
CA VAL A 69 -1.61 -9.82 5.53
C VAL A 69 -0.10 -9.91 5.31
N LEU A 70 0.58 -8.78 5.18
CA LEU A 70 2.03 -8.75 4.97
C LEU A 70 2.84 -9.17 6.21
N ASP A 71 2.26 -9.10 7.39
CA ASP A 71 2.95 -9.40 8.68
C ASP A 71 4.34 -8.77 8.78
N LEU A 72 4.40 -7.44 8.59
CA LEU A 72 5.64 -6.66 8.53
C LEU A 72 6.48 -6.83 9.79
N LYS A 73 7.82 -6.89 9.64
CA LYS A 73 8.80 -6.95 10.73
C LYS A 73 9.72 -5.73 10.68
N CYS A 74 10.26 -5.34 11.83
CA CYS A 74 11.13 -4.16 11.94
C CYS A 74 12.44 -4.27 11.14
N THR A 75 12.78 -5.45 10.67
CA THR A 75 13.94 -5.72 9.80
C THR A 75 13.61 -5.71 8.33
N ASP A 76 12.32 -5.72 7.96
CA ASP A 76 11.89 -5.88 6.57
C ASP A 76 12.28 -4.67 5.71
N ASN A 77 12.64 -4.94 4.45
CA ASN A 77 12.74 -4.01 3.34
C ASN A 77 11.45 -4.11 2.51
N LEU A 78 10.64 -3.05 2.49
CA LEU A 78 9.34 -3.01 1.84
C LEU A 78 9.39 -2.21 0.54
N LEU A 79 8.83 -2.78 -0.53
CA LEU A 79 8.49 -2.05 -1.74
C LEU A 79 6.98 -1.78 -1.79
N GLU A 80 6.59 -0.53 -1.99
CA GLU A 80 5.22 -0.13 -2.29
C GLU A 80 5.08 0.34 -3.73
N ILE A 81 4.07 -0.15 -4.44
CA ILE A 81 3.72 0.28 -5.80
C ILE A 81 2.43 1.10 -5.76
N GLY A 82 2.54 2.38 -6.10
CA GLY A 82 1.48 3.36 -6.00
C GLY A 82 1.54 4.13 -4.68
N SER A 83 2.46 5.10 -4.57
CA SER A 83 2.59 5.92 -3.34
C SER A 83 1.30 6.65 -2.98
N GLY A 84 0.54 7.07 -3.98
CA GLY A 84 -0.61 7.92 -3.75
C GLY A 84 -0.19 9.19 -2.98
N CYS A 85 -0.93 9.52 -1.92
CA CYS A 85 -0.56 10.62 -1.02
C CYS A 85 0.54 10.25 -0.01
N GLY A 86 1.04 9.01 0.01
CA GLY A 86 2.06 8.54 0.95
C GLY A 86 1.52 7.96 2.27
N TYR A 87 0.22 7.94 2.51
CA TYR A 87 -0.34 7.49 3.80
C TYR A 87 -0.01 6.03 4.12
N HIS A 88 -0.12 5.13 3.14
CA HIS A 88 0.15 3.70 3.36
C HIS A 88 1.63 3.47 3.66
N ALA A 89 2.55 4.10 2.89
CA ALA A 89 3.98 4.12 3.16
C ALA A 89 4.30 4.65 4.56
N ALA A 90 3.67 5.78 4.97
CA ALA A 90 3.86 6.37 6.29
C ALA A 90 3.46 5.42 7.42
N VAL A 91 2.31 4.74 7.32
CA VAL A 91 1.90 3.74 8.31
C VAL A 91 2.84 2.54 8.33
N ALA A 92 3.21 2.01 7.15
CA ALA A 92 4.12 0.87 7.03
C ALA A 92 5.51 1.17 7.60
N SER A 93 6.01 2.39 7.43
CA SER A 93 7.34 2.83 7.90
C SER A 93 7.53 2.68 9.42
N ARG A 94 6.44 2.67 10.20
CA ARG A 94 6.48 2.44 11.66
C ARG A 94 6.73 0.97 12.03
N MET A 95 6.74 0.07 11.04
CA MET A 95 6.82 -1.38 11.28
C MET A 95 7.97 -2.07 10.55
N VAL A 96 8.69 -1.35 9.68
CA VAL A 96 9.78 -1.90 8.85
C VAL A 96 11.06 -1.09 8.99
N SER A 97 12.19 -1.63 8.49
CA SER A 97 13.46 -0.91 8.45
C SER A 97 13.49 0.16 7.37
N GLN A 98 12.98 -0.15 6.19
CA GLN A 98 13.02 0.71 5.01
C GLN A 98 11.75 0.54 4.16
N VAL A 99 11.25 1.63 3.59
CA VAL A 99 10.20 1.64 2.57
C VAL A 99 10.75 2.28 1.30
N THR A 100 10.63 1.59 0.17
CA THR A 100 10.73 2.22 -1.16
C THR A 100 9.33 2.30 -1.74
N THR A 101 8.86 3.49 -2.12
CA THR A 101 7.53 3.67 -2.71
C THR A 101 7.61 4.35 -4.06
N ILE A 102 6.89 3.82 -5.05
CA ILE A 102 6.97 4.26 -6.45
C ILE A 102 5.65 4.90 -6.88
N GLU A 103 5.75 6.08 -7.51
CA GLU A 103 4.61 6.78 -8.09
C GLU A 103 4.91 7.23 -9.53
N ARG A 104 3.98 6.97 -10.44
CA ARG A 104 4.11 7.30 -11.85
C ARG A 104 3.64 8.73 -12.17
N ILE A 105 2.56 9.16 -11.54
CA ILE A 105 1.91 10.44 -11.83
C ILE A 105 2.69 11.56 -11.14
N ARG A 106 3.28 12.47 -11.93
CA ARG A 106 4.16 13.53 -11.42
C ARG A 106 3.56 14.33 -10.26
N TYR A 107 2.33 14.80 -10.41
CA TYR A 107 1.65 15.58 -9.38
C TYR A 107 1.47 14.80 -8.08
N ILE A 108 1.11 13.51 -8.18
CA ILE A 108 0.92 12.63 -7.02
C ILE A 108 2.27 12.27 -6.37
N TYR A 109 3.32 12.07 -7.18
CA TYR A 109 4.69 11.90 -6.69
C TYR A 109 5.16 13.12 -5.86
N GLU A 110 4.95 14.34 -6.38
CA GLU A 110 5.31 15.57 -5.68
C GLU A 110 4.54 15.70 -4.36
N LEU A 111 3.23 15.36 -4.33
CA LEU A 111 2.42 15.29 -3.13
C LEU A 111 2.96 14.26 -2.11
N ALA A 112 3.33 13.07 -2.57
CA ALA A 112 3.92 12.05 -1.69
C ALA A 112 5.25 12.51 -1.09
N CYS A 113 6.14 13.13 -1.91
CA CYS A 113 7.40 13.68 -1.42
C CYS A 113 7.19 14.74 -0.33
N GLU A 114 6.20 15.64 -0.50
CA GLU A 114 5.86 16.66 0.48
C GLU A 114 5.36 16.03 1.79
N ASN A 115 4.41 15.11 1.70
CA ASN A 115 3.80 14.47 2.86
C ASN A 115 4.75 13.55 3.63
N LEU A 116 5.78 13.04 2.96
CA LEU A 116 6.73 12.06 3.53
C LEU A 116 8.09 12.68 3.89
N LEU A 117 8.23 14.00 3.82
CA LEU A 117 9.50 14.70 4.04
C LEU A 117 10.14 14.41 5.42
N GLU A 118 9.33 14.17 6.46
CA GLU A 118 9.80 13.93 7.82
C GLU A 118 10.05 12.43 8.14
N PHE A 119 9.97 11.55 7.13
CA PHE A 119 10.16 10.11 7.31
C PHE A 119 11.53 9.67 6.79
N ASP A 120 12.49 9.49 7.68
CA ASP A 120 13.90 9.17 7.34
C ASP A 120 14.09 7.81 6.69
N ASN A 121 13.14 6.88 6.86
CA ASN A 121 13.19 5.52 6.33
C ASN A 121 12.27 5.29 5.12
N ILE A 122 11.82 6.36 4.44
CA ILE A 122 11.00 6.25 3.21
C ILE A 122 11.75 6.87 2.03
N ASN A 123 11.94 6.10 0.98
CA ASN A 123 12.45 6.55 -0.31
C ASN A 123 11.32 6.64 -1.33
N VAL A 124 10.98 7.84 -1.78
CA VAL A 124 9.94 8.07 -2.79
C VAL A 124 10.58 8.13 -4.17
N VAL A 125 10.18 7.23 -5.06
CA VAL A 125 10.72 7.09 -6.41
C VAL A 125 9.68 7.45 -7.44
N LYS A 126 10.03 8.28 -8.42
CA LYS A 126 9.18 8.54 -9.59
C LYS A 126 9.48 7.53 -10.69
N GLY A 127 8.48 6.70 -11.04
CA GLY A 127 8.69 5.68 -12.07
C GLY A 127 7.48 4.80 -12.36
N ASP A 128 7.67 3.85 -13.27
CA ASP A 128 6.71 2.81 -13.58
C ASP A 128 6.83 1.68 -12.55
N GLY A 129 5.89 1.66 -11.60
CA GLY A 129 5.88 0.67 -10.53
C GLY A 129 5.68 -0.78 -11.00
N SER A 130 5.16 -1.01 -12.21
CA SER A 130 5.03 -2.37 -12.76
C SER A 130 6.37 -3.04 -13.07
N CYS A 131 7.46 -2.26 -13.10
CA CYS A 131 8.84 -2.73 -13.24
C CYS A 131 9.54 -2.96 -11.88
N GLY A 132 8.90 -2.57 -10.77
CA GLY A 132 9.55 -2.55 -9.45
C GLY A 132 10.68 -1.51 -9.37
N PHE A 133 11.62 -1.73 -8.43
CA PHE A 133 12.82 -0.90 -8.27
C PHE A 133 14.02 -1.77 -7.92
N ILE A 134 14.79 -2.11 -8.92
CA ILE A 134 15.86 -3.12 -8.83
C ILE A 134 17.01 -2.69 -7.89
N ASP A 135 17.28 -1.38 -7.79
CA ASP A 135 18.43 -0.86 -7.05
C ASP A 135 18.39 -1.18 -5.54
N ASN A 136 17.16 -1.33 -4.98
CA ASN A 136 16.98 -1.65 -3.58
C ASN A 136 16.47 -3.09 -3.34
N SER A 137 16.39 -3.91 -4.40
CA SER A 137 16.01 -5.34 -4.28
C SER A 137 17.15 -6.19 -3.69
N PRO A 138 16.87 -7.37 -3.09
CA PRO A 138 15.55 -7.96 -2.94
C PRO A 138 14.72 -7.32 -1.82
N TYR A 139 13.39 -7.50 -1.90
CA TYR A 139 12.44 -7.01 -0.91
C TYR A 139 11.86 -8.16 -0.09
N ASP A 140 11.82 -8.02 1.23
CA ASP A 140 11.13 -8.96 2.11
C ASP A 140 9.61 -8.92 1.89
N LYS A 141 9.10 -7.72 1.57
CA LYS A 141 7.67 -7.46 1.37
C LYS A 141 7.42 -6.56 0.17
N ILE A 142 6.36 -6.87 -0.59
CA ILE A 142 5.88 -6.00 -1.67
C ILE A 142 4.39 -5.71 -1.45
N MET A 143 4.04 -4.45 -1.44
CA MET A 143 2.67 -3.97 -1.30
C MET A 143 2.25 -3.21 -2.55
N VAL A 144 1.23 -3.71 -3.26
CA VAL A 144 0.72 -3.07 -4.48
C VAL A 144 -0.64 -2.45 -4.18
N THR A 145 -0.72 -1.13 -4.27
CA THR A 145 -1.91 -0.33 -3.90
C THR A 145 -2.73 0.10 -5.12
N CYS A 146 -2.53 -0.55 -6.26
CA CYS A 146 -3.27 -0.35 -7.51
C CYS A 146 -3.57 -1.71 -8.17
N GLY A 147 -4.66 -1.80 -8.94
CA GLY A 147 -5.12 -3.04 -9.56
C GLY A 147 -4.35 -3.36 -10.83
N ALA A 148 -3.80 -4.56 -10.95
CA ALA A 148 -3.10 -5.05 -12.13
C ALA A 148 -3.93 -6.08 -12.92
N PRO A 149 -3.76 -6.18 -14.27
CA PRO A 149 -4.43 -7.23 -15.05
C PRO A 149 -3.89 -8.63 -14.71
N ASN A 150 -2.61 -8.71 -14.44
CA ASN A 150 -1.87 -9.90 -14.01
C ASN A 150 -0.78 -9.49 -13.00
N VAL A 151 -0.19 -10.45 -12.33
CA VAL A 151 0.98 -10.19 -11.47
C VAL A 151 2.18 -9.81 -12.34
N PRO A 152 2.78 -8.61 -12.18
CA PRO A 152 3.95 -8.22 -12.96
C PRO A 152 5.15 -9.12 -12.63
N PRO A 153 5.77 -9.81 -13.63
CA PRO A 153 6.92 -10.67 -13.38
C PRO A 153 8.08 -9.99 -12.65
N PRO A 154 8.44 -8.71 -12.94
CA PRO A 154 9.53 -8.06 -12.24
C PRO A 154 9.32 -7.93 -10.72
N LEU A 155 8.08 -7.90 -10.24
CA LEU A 155 7.79 -7.84 -8.81
C LEU A 155 8.05 -9.19 -8.12
N ILE A 156 7.78 -10.30 -8.84
CA ILE A 156 8.12 -11.65 -8.33
C ILE A 156 9.65 -11.82 -8.27
N ASP A 157 10.36 -11.35 -9.30
CA ASP A 157 11.83 -11.49 -9.37
C ASP A 157 12.53 -10.67 -8.27
N GLN A 158 11.94 -9.54 -7.87
CA GLN A 158 12.49 -8.66 -6.83
C GLN A 158 12.02 -9.02 -5.41
N LEU A 159 11.06 -9.95 -5.25
CA LEU A 159 10.64 -10.45 -3.95
C LEU A 159 11.66 -11.48 -3.43
N GLU A 160 12.06 -11.39 -2.14
CA GLU A 160 12.98 -12.36 -1.52
C GLU A 160 12.33 -13.76 -1.43
N ILE A 161 13.12 -14.82 -1.37
CA ILE A 161 12.63 -16.17 -1.06
C ILE A 161 12.10 -16.19 0.39
N GLY A 162 10.85 -16.61 0.58
CA GLY A 162 10.11 -16.47 1.84
C GLY A 162 9.44 -15.11 2.01
N GLY A 163 9.65 -14.18 1.06
CA GLY A 163 8.98 -12.89 1.02
C GLY A 163 7.50 -12.97 0.66
N LEU A 164 6.73 -11.97 1.09
CA LEU A 164 5.30 -11.86 0.83
C LEU A 164 4.99 -10.64 -0.03
N MET A 165 4.13 -10.82 -1.02
CA MET A 165 3.54 -9.73 -1.79
C MET A 165 2.02 -9.73 -1.65
N VAL A 166 1.42 -8.56 -1.51
CA VAL A 166 -0.03 -8.33 -1.60
C VAL A 166 -0.33 -7.46 -2.81
N ILE A 167 -1.23 -7.92 -3.70
CA ILE A 167 -1.52 -7.26 -4.97
C ILE A 167 -2.97 -7.47 -5.39
N PRO A 168 -3.74 -6.41 -5.75
CA PRO A 168 -5.04 -6.54 -6.40
C PRO A 168 -4.86 -6.94 -7.87
N VAL A 169 -5.46 -8.07 -8.28
CA VAL A 169 -5.38 -8.58 -9.67
C VAL A 169 -6.76 -8.81 -10.23
N GLY A 170 -7.00 -8.33 -11.45
CA GLY A 170 -8.28 -8.47 -12.14
C GLY A 170 -8.55 -7.39 -13.18
N GLY A 171 -9.82 -7.06 -13.39
CA GLY A 171 -10.24 -6.01 -14.33
C GLY A 171 -10.02 -4.60 -13.77
N ARG A 172 -10.29 -3.58 -14.59
CA ARG A 172 -10.15 -2.16 -14.19
C ARG A 172 -11.10 -1.74 -13.06
N VAL A 173 -12.19 -2.47 -12.83
CA VAL A 173 -13.25 -2.08 -11.87
C VAL A 173 -13.29 -3.00 -10.65
N ALA A 174 -12.99 -4.28 -10.83
CA ALA A 174 -13.07 -5.28 -9.78
C ALA A 174 -11.86 -6.20 -9.83
N GLN A 175 -11.27 -6.46 -8.67
CA GLN A 175 -10.09 -7.30 -8.50
C GLN A 175 -10.28 -8.30 -7.35
N GLU A 176 -9.44 -9.32 -7.35
CA GLU A 176 -9.14 -10.16 -6.20
C GLU A 176 -7.84 -9.67 -5.55
N LEU A 177 -7.80 -9.59 -4.23
CA LEU A 177 -6.56 -9.33 -3.51
C LEU A 177 -5.79 -10.65 -3.39
N LEU A 178 -4.67 -10.74 -4.10
CA LEU A 178 -3.77 -11.89 -4.01
C LEU A 178 -2.75 -11.64 -2.90
N THR A 179 -2.47 -12.70 -2.13
CA THR A 179 -1.27 -12.79 -1.29
C THR A 179 -0.38 -13.85 -1.90
N ILE A 180 0.83 -13.45 -2.25
CA ILE A 180 1.81 -14.29 -2.94
C ILE A 180 3.03 -14.45 -2.04
N GLU A 181 3.43 -15.68 -1.79
CA GLU A 181 4.68 -16.04 -1.13
C GLU A 181 5.64 -16.60 -2.19
N ARG A 182 6.86 -16.06 -2.26
CA ARG A 182 7.92 -16.62 -3.09
C ARG A 182 8.62 -17.74 -2.33
N THR A 183 8.63 -18.93 -2.88
CA THR A 183 9.26 -20.12 -2.29
C THR A 183 10.42 -20.60 -3.15
N PHE A 184 11.24 -21.52 -2.65
CA PHE A 184 12.30 -22.19 -3.43
C PHE A 184 11.77 -22.95 -4.66
N HIS A 185 10.50 -23.33 -4.69
CA HIS A 185 9.88 -24.13 -5.75
C HIS A 185 8.94 -23.31 -6.66
N GLY A 186 8.90 -21.98 -6.51
CA GLY A 186 7.98 -21.09 -7.24
C GLY A 186 7.20 -20.19 -6.31
N ILE A 187 5.93 -19.94 -6.62
CA ILE A 187 5.06 -19.07 -5.80
C ILE A 187 3.87 -19.85 -5.22
N SER A 188 3.51 -19.50 -3.98
CA SER A 188 2.25 -19.89 -3.36
C SER A 188 1.28 -18.72 -3.40
N VAL A 189 0.01 -18.93 -3.76
CA VAL A 189 -0.97 -17.87 -3.94
C VAL A 189 -2.24 -18.15 -3.15
N SER A 190 -2.63 -17.21 -2.30
CA SER A 190 -3.97 -17.17 -1.70
C SER A 190 -4.77 -15.99 -2.25
N ARG A 191 -6.11 -16.07 -2.23
CA ARG A 191 -7.01 -15.12 -2.88
C ARG A 191 -8.10 -14.65 -1.93
N ARG A 192 -8.41 -13.35 -1.99
CA ARG A 192 -9.58 -12.76 -1.33
C ARG A 192 -10.33 -11.94 -2.38
N PRO A 193 -11.57 -12.31 -2.71
CA PRO A 193 -12.37 -11.59 -3.71
C PRO A 193 -12.92 -10.27 -3.18
N GLY A 194 -13.37 -9.41 -4.11
CA GLY A 194 -14.22 -8.25 -3.81
C GLY A 194 -13.46 -7.00 -3.37
N VAL A 195 -12.30 -6.71 -3.98
CA VAL A 195 -11.61 -5.42 -3.81
C VAL A 195 -11.73 -4.56 -5.07
N ALA A 196 -11.61 -3.23 -4.89
CA ALA A 196 -11.60 -2.27 -5.99
C ALA A 196 -10.50 -1.23 -5.76
N PHE A 197 -9.53 -1.22 -6.67
CA PHE A 197 -8.42 -0.28 -6.68
C PHE A 197 -8.38 0.47 -8.02
N VAL A 198 -7.77 1.65 -8.02
CA VAL A 198 -7.42 2.36 -9.26
C VAL A 198 -6.47 1.50 -10.09
N PRO A 199 -6.57 1.53 -11.45
CA PRO A 199 -5.75 0.66 -12.28
C PRO A 199 -4.26 1.04 -12.22
N MET A 200 -3.41 0.03 -12.12
CA MET A 200 -1.97 0.15 -12.39
C MET A 200 -1.78 0.38 -13.89
N ILE A 201 -1.08 1.45 -14.25
CA ILE A 201 -0.73 1.76 -15.64
C ILE A 201 0.78 1.66 -15.78
N GLY A 202 1.26 0.88 -16.75
CA GLY A 202 2.69 0.68 -16.95
C GLY A 202 3.02 -0.42 -17.94
N THR A 203 4.30 -0.67 -18.13
CA THR A 203 4.84 -1.63 -19.10
C THR A 203 4.36 -3.07 -18.85
N ASN A 204 4.23 -3.47 -17.58
CA ASN A 204 3.76 -4.80 -17.17
C ASN A 204 2.36 -4.74 -16.52
N ALA A 205 1.52 -3.77 -16.93
CA ALA A 205 0.23 -3.49 -16.32
C ALA A 205 -0.82 -3.14 -17.39
N PHE A 206 -1.87 -2.37 -17.06
CA PHE A 206 -2.80 -1.88 -18.07
C PHE A 206 -2.13 -0.81 -18.94
N GLU A 207 -2.50 -0.80 -20.23
CA GLU A 207 -2.17 0.31 -21.14
C GLU A 207 -2.90 1.61 -20.73
N SER A 208 -2.34 2.76 -21.12
CA SER A 208 -2.84 4.10 -20.78
C SER A 208 -4.17 4.42 -21.42
#